data_927c93990ab018fa3a29ef5007dd737c
#
_entry.id   927c93990ab018fa3a29ef5007dd737c
#
_cell.length_a   1.000
_cell.length_b   1.000
_cell.length_c   1.000
_cell.angle_alpha   90.00
_cell.angle_beta   90.00
_cell.angle_gamma   90.00
#
_symmetry.space_group_name_H-M   'P 1'
#
loop_
_entity.id
_entity.type
_entity.pdbx_description
1 polymer ?
#
loop_
_entity_poly.entity_id
_entity_poly.type
_entity_poly.pdbx_seq_one_letter_code
_entity_poly.pdbx_strand_id
1 'polypeptide(L)'
;MLDTIKQFLKEHEIDEKAGFIIAVSGGADSITLLHAFKYLNLRIYALHCNFNLRGKESNMDEQFVKRFCETYGIPMSVKHFDTQEYAKQKGISIEMAARELRYEWFEEMRQKKKMDYIVVGHHADDLAETLFINICRGTGIKGLTGIRPVKDRILRPLLSRSREEIIAYIEQNQLGYRTDSTNNSLDYVRNKI
;
A
#
# COMPACT_ATOMS: atom_id res chain seq x y z
N MET A 1 -12.10 0.89 -12.30
CA MET A 1 -11.02 0.29 -11.49
C MET A 1 -10.54 -1.06 -12.03
N LEU A 2 -11.44 -1.99 -12.33
CA LEU A 2 -11.04 -3.31 -12.86
C LEU A 2 -10.28 -3.20 -14.20
N ASP A 3 -10.78 -2.38 -15.11
CA ASP A 3 -10.12 -2.15 -16.41
C ASP A 3 -8.76 -1.47 -16.24
N THR A 4 -8.62 -0.60 -15.25
CA THR A 4 -7.33 0.02 -14.91
C THR A 4 -6.27 -1.02 -14.59
N ILE A 5 -6.63 -2.01 -13.73
CA ILE A 5 -5.70 -3.07 -13.34
C ILE A 5 -5.37 -3.96 -14.54
N LYS A 6 -6.36 -4.37 -15.34
CA LYS A 6 -6.13 -5.17 -16.56
C LYS A 6 -5.23 -4.44 -17.55
N GLN A 7 -5.50 -3.16 -17.78
CA GLN A 7 -4.69 -2.33 -18.66
C GLN A 7 -3.26 -2.21 -18.13
N PHE A 8 -3.09 -1.94 -16.82
CA PHE A 8 -1.79 -1.88 -16.18
C PHE A 8 -0.98 -3.17 -16.36
N LEU A 9 -1.59 -4.34 -16.10
CA LEU A 9 -0.92 -5.63 -16.29
C LEU A 9 -0.49 -5.83 -17.73
N LYS A 10 -1.36 -5.49 -18.69
CA LYS A 10 -1.08 -5.59 -20.12
C LYS A 10 0.05 -4.66 -20.57
N GLU A 11 0.01 -3.38 -20.16
CA GLU A 11 1.01 -2.36 -20.54
C GLU A 11 2.41 -2.69 -20.03
N HIS A 12 2.48 -3.40 -18.88
CA HIS A 12 3.75 -3.79 -18.27
C HIS A 12 4.11 -5.26 -18.51
N GLU A 13 3.42 -5.93 -19.45
CA GLU A 13 3.68 -7.33 -19.84
C GLU A 13 3.67 -8.30 -18.65
N ILE A 14 2.79 -8.07 -17.67
CA ILE A 14 2.64 -8.89 -16.47
C ILE A 14 1.59 -9.96 -16.72
N ASP A 15 1.98 -11.23 -16.59
CA ASP A 15 1.07 -12.38 -16.76
C ASP A 15 -0.01 -12.36 -15.66
N GLU A 16 -1.27 -12.46 -16.05
CA GLU A 16 -2.41 -12.59 -15.12
C GLU A 16 -2.35 -13.87 -14.26
N LYS A 17 -1.58 -14.88 -14.68
CA LYS A 17 -1.32 -16.10 -13.88
C LYS A 17 -0.27 -15.90 -12.79
N ALA A 18 0.44 -14.75 -12.81
CA ALA A 18 1.40 -14.43 -11.78
C ALA A 18 0.75 -14.38 -10.38
N GLY A 19 1.56 -14.54 -9.35
CA GLY A 19 1.13 -14.39 -7.97
C GLY A 19 1.42 -13.01 -7.44
N PHE A 20 0.47 -12.41 -6.71
CA PHE A 20 0.54 -11.05 -6.21
C PHE A 20 0.42 -11.00 -4.68
N ILE A 21 1.42 -10.44 -4.02
CA ILE A 21 1.29 -10.00 -2.63
C ILE A 21 0.59 -8.64 -2.64
N ILE A 22 -0.53 -8.50 -1.96
CA ILE A 22 -1.22 -7.22 -1.80
C ILE A 22 -0.89 -6.65 -0.41
N ALA A 23 -0.25 -5.49 -0.38
CA ALA A 23 0.01 -4.76 0.86
C ALA A 23 -1.27 -4.05 1.33
N VAL A 24 -1.82 -4.43 2.48
CA VAL A 24 -3.11 -3.95 2.96
C VAL A 24 -2.96 -3.21 4.29
N SER A 25 -3.21 -1.90 4.28
CA SER A 25 -3.27 -1.09 5.50
C SER A 25 -4.67 -1.08 6.14
N GLY A 26 -5.71 -1.29 5.36
CA GLY A 26 -7.11 -1.11 5.72
C GLY A 26 -7.71 0.19 5.15
N GLY A 27 -6.88 1.11 4.66
CA GLY A 27 -7.32 2.34 3.98
C GLY A 27 -7.93 2.07 2.59
N ALA A 28 -8.65 3.06 2.08
CA ALA A 28 -9.42 2.99 0.83
C ALA A 28 -8.61 2.40 -0.35
N ASP A 29 -7.38 2.88 -0.55
CA ASP A 29 -6.53 2.51 -1.67
C ASP A 29 -6.17 1.02 -1.63
N SER A 30 -5.76 0.54 -0.45
CA SER A 30 -5.37 -0.85 -0.23
C SER A 30 -6.55 -1.81 -0.31
N ILE A 31 -7.73 -1.40 0.18
CA ILE A 31 -8.97 -2.17 0.08
C ILE A 31 -9.47 -2.22 -1.37
N THR A 32 -9.37 -1.11 -2.10
CA THR A 32 -9.67 -1.07 -3.54
C THR A 32 -8.82 -2.06 -4.32
N LEU A 33 -7.49 -2.08 -4.09
CA LEU A 33 -6.59 -3.05 -4.73
C LEU A 33 -6.97 -4.48 -4.38
N LEU A 34 -7.13 -4.77 -3.09
CA LEU A 34 -7.43 -6.12 -2.62
C LEU A 34 -8.74 -6.65 -3.23
N HIS A 35 -9.79 -5.82 -3.21
CA HIS A 35 -11.09 -6.17 -3.80
C HIS A 35 -10.99 -6.36 -5.31
N ALA A 36 -10.37 -5.41 -6.03
CA ALA A 36 -10.28 -5.46 -7.48
C ALA A 36 -9.45 -6.66 -7.98
N PHE A 37 -8.30 -6.97 -7.35
CA PHE A 37 -7.51 -8.15 -7.67
C PHE A 37 -8.26 -9.45 -7.39
N LYS A 38 -9.02 -9.51 -6.28
CA LYS A 38 -9.87 -10.65 -5.96
C LYS A 38 -11.00 -10.81 -6.99
N TYR A 39 -11.65 -9.72 -7.35
CA TYR A 39 -12.76 -9.73 -8.32
C TYR A 39 -12.31 -10.15 -9.74
N LEU A 40 -11.06 -9.82 -10.10
CA LEU A 40 -10.42 -10.29 -11.33
C LEU A 40 -9.94 -11.75 -11.26
N ASN A 41 -10.18 -12.43 -10.14
CA ASN A 41 -9.78 -13.82 -9.91
C ASN A 41 -8.27 -14.07 -10.06
N LEU A 42 -7.44 -13.07 -9.74
CA LEU A 42 -5.99 -13.18 -9.74
C LEU A 42 -5.48 -13.96 -8.53
N ARG A 43 -4.32 -14.59 -8.65
CA ARG A 43 -3.67 -15.31 -7.54
C ARG A 43 -3.08 -14.34 -6.54
N ILE A 44 -3.75 -14.09 -5.42
CA ILE A 44 -3.39 -13.09 -4.44
C ILE A 44 -3.12 -13.66 -3.05
N TYR A 45 -2.29 -12.93 -2.28
CA TYR A 45 -2.04 -13.14 -0.86
C TYR A 45 -1.92 -11.79 -0.17
N ALA A 46 -2.71 -11.53 0.86
CA ALA A 46 -2.72 -10.24 1.56
C ALA A 46 -1.66 -10.21 2.68
N LEU A 47 -0.97 -9.08 2.82
CA LEU A 47 -0.07 -8.82 3.95
C LEU A 47 -0.46 -7.54 4.67
N HIS A 48 -0.60 -7.63 5.99
CA HIS A 48 -0.85 -6.49 6.87
C HIS A 48 0.28 -6.32 7.87
N CYS A 49 0.87 -5.10 7.91
CA CYS A 49 1.88 -4.71 8.89
C CYS A 49 1.21 -3.97 10.05
N ASN A 50 1.29 -4.50 11.26
CA ASN A 50 0.94 -3.78 12.48
C ASN A 50 2.22 -3.24 13.12
N PHE A 51 2.44 -1.92 12.99
CA PHE A 51 3.64 -1.24 13.49
C PHE A 51 3.55 -0.85 14.97
N ASN A 52 2.44 -1.14 15.65
CA ASN A 52 2.17 -0.81 17.06
C ASN A 52 2.34 0.69 17.42
N LEU A 53 2.23 1.59 16.42
CA LEU A 53 2.47 3.02 16.60
C LEU A 53 1.25 3.78 17.13
N ARG A 54 0.03 3.23 16.95
CA ARG A 54 -1.24 3.88 17.32
C ARG A 54 -2.06 3.07 18.33
N GLY A 55 -1.40 2.16 19.05
CA GLY A 55 -2.03 1.36 20.11
C GLY A 55 -3.31 0.65 19.65
N LYS A 56 -4.47 1.05 20.24
CA LYS A 56 -5.77 0.42 19.94
C LYS A 56 -6.20 0.57 18.46
N GLU A 57 -5.89 1.69 17.82
CA GLU A 57 -6.24 1.92 16.40
C GLU A 57 -5.53 0.93 15.49
N SER A 58 -4.22 0.68 15.70
CA SER A 58 -3.48 -0.32 14.93
C SER A 58 -4.10 -1.71 15.01
N ASN A 59 -4.62 -2.08 16.20
CA ASN A 59 -5.31 -3.36 16.39
C ASN A 59 -6.70 -3.37 15.72
N MET A 60 -7.42 -2.25 15.70
CA MET A 60 -8.69 -2.13 15.01
C MET A 60 -8.52 -2.24 13.51
N ASP A 61 -7.47 -1.65 12.93
CA ASP A 61 -7.14 -1.77 11.52
C ASP A 61 -6.81 -3.23 11.14
N GLU A 62 -6.02 -3.90 11.95
CA GLU A 62 -5.72 -5.33 11.78
C GLU A 62 -6.98 -6.19 11.81
N GLN A 63 -7.86 -5.98 12.79
CA GLN A 63 -9.12 -6.72 12.89
C GLN A 63 -10.04 -6.47 11.69
N PHE A 64 -10.07 -5.24 11.20
CA PHE A 64 -10.82 -4.87 10.00
C PHE A 64 -10.29 -5.63 8.78
N VAL A 65 -8.97 -5.60 8.54
CA VAL A 65 -8.34 -6.30 7.41
C VAL A 65 -8.55 -7.82 7.50
N LYS A 66 -8.44 -8.40 8.70
CA LYS A 66 -8.72 -9.83 8.93
C LYS A 66 -10.14 -10.19 8.51
N ARG A 67 -11.14 -9.46 9.02
CA ARG A 67 -12.56 -9.69 8.67
C ARG A 67 -12.82 -9.52 7.18
N PHE A 68 -12.21 -8.50 6.55
CA PHE A 68 -12.33 -8.30 5.11
C PHE A 68 -11.78 -9.52 4.34
N CYS A 69 -10.58 -9.97 4.67
CA CYS A 69 -9.98 -11.14 4.02
C CYS A 69 -10.80 -12.42 4.23
N GLU A 70 -11.34 -12.64 5.43
CA GLU A 70 -12.23 -13.77 5.75
C GLU A 70 -13.49 -13.73 4.90
N THR A 71 -14.16 -12.58 4.83
CA THR A 71 -15.39 -12.38 4.04
C THR A 71 -15.18 -12.72 2.56
N TYR A 72 -14.05 -12.33 2.00
CA TYR A 72 -13.74 -12.55 0.58
C TYR A 72 -12.93 -13.83 0.30
N GLY A 73 -12.65 -14.64 1.32
CA GLY A 73 -11.83 -15.86 1.18
C GLY A 73 -10.43 -15.59 0.65
N ILE A 74 -9.77 -14.54 1.16
CA ILE A 74 -8.43 -14.14 0.75
C ILE A 74 -7.42 -14.62 1.79
N PRO A 75 -6.42 -15.43 1.41
CA PRO A 75 -5.36 -15.84 2.34
C PRO A 75 -4.51 -14.65 2.74
N MET A 76 -4.19 -14.54 4.04
CA MET A 76 -3.41 -13.42 4.55
C MET A 76 -2.41 -13.81 5.64
N SER A 77 -1.46 -12.91 5.89
CA SER A 77 -0.61 -12.91 7.08
C SER A 77 -0.53 -11.52 7.69
N VAL A 78 -0.35 -11.48 9.00
CA VAL A 78 -0.08 -10.25 9.77
C VAL A 78 1.28 -10.38 10.42
N LYS A 79 2.02 -9.28 10.50
CA LYS A 79 3.25 -9.18 11.29
C LYS A 79 3.19 -7.94 12.16
N HIS A 80 3.47 -8.13 13.44
CA HIS A 80 3.64 -7.06 14.42
C HIS A 80 5.12 -6.68 14.46
N PHE A 81 5.39 -5.36 14.51
CA PHE A 81 6.74 -4.84 14.57
C PHE A 81 6.94 -3.98 15.81
N ASP A 82 8.09 -4.11 16.45
CA ASP A 82 8.58 -3.12 17.38
C ASP A 82 9.34 -2.03 16.62
N THR A 83 8.55 -1.12 16.02
CA THR A 83 9.08 -0.09 15.13
C THR A 83 9.91 0.94 15.88
N GLN A 84 9.54 1.24 17.13
CA GLN A 84 10.25 2.21 17.97
C GLN A 84 11.64 1.71 18.36
N GLU A 85 11.72 0.46 18.78
CA GLU A 85 13.01 -0.15 19.14
C GLU A 85 13.92 -0.27 17.91
N TYR A 86 13.37 -0.70 16.77
CA TYR A 86 14.13 -0.77 15.52
C TYR A 86 14.66 0.59 15.09
N ALA A 87 13.84 1.64 15.13
CA ALA A 87 14.23 3.01 14.80
C ALA A 87 15.38 3.50 15.70
N LYS A 88 15.27 3.23 17.02
CA LYS A 88 16.28 3.59 18.01
C LYS A 88 17.62 2.90 17.75
N GLN A 89 17.58 1.58 17.52
CA GLN A 89 18.79 0.78 17.25
C GLN A 89 19.51 1.22 15.98
N LYS A 90 18.76 1.60 14.96
CA LYS A 90 19.30 2.03 13.66
C LYS A 90 19.65 3.53 13.58
N GLY A 91 19.20 4.34 14.55
CA GLY A 91 19.38 5.79 14.50
C GLY A 91 18.63 6.47 13.37
N ILE A 92 17.45 5.95 12.98
CA ILE A 92 16.63 6.45 11.87
C ILE A 92 15.25 6.90 12.35
N SER A 93 14.51 7.64 11.50
CA SER A 93 13.14 8.04 11.83
C SER A 93 12.19 6.84 11.90
N ILE A 94 11.09 6.99 12.65
CA ILE A 94 10.02 5.98 12.75
C ILE A 94 9.45 5.64 11.37
N GLU A 95 9.30 6.62 10.48
CA GLU A 95 8.82 6.41 9.12
C GLU A 95 9.79 5.56 8.30
N MET A 96 11.10 5.84 8.40
CA MET A 96 12.12 5.06 7.72
C MET A 96 12.14 3.63 8.26
N ALA A 97 12.07 3.47 9.58
CA ALA A 97 12.02 2.16 10.24
C ALA A 97 10.80 1.34 9.77
N ALA A 98 9.60 1.94 9.80
CA ALA A 98 8.38 1.29 9.31
C ALA A 98 8.49 0.91 7.83
N ARG A 99 9.13 1.76 7.01
CA ARG A 99 9.34 1.49 5.59
C ARG A 99 10.31 0.33 5.37
N GLU A 100 11.47 0.31 6.04
CA GLU A 100 12.44 -0.77 5.93
C GLU A 100 11.83 -2.11 6.35
N LEU A 101 11.26 -2.18 7.56
CA LEU A 101 10.59 -3.36 8.11
C LEU A 101 9.48 -3.90 7.19
N ARG A 102 8.70 -3.01 6.59
CA ARG A 102 7.64 -3.35 5.64
C ARG A 102 8.16 -4.05 4.41
N TYR A 103 9.11 -3.44 3.70
CA TYR A 103 9.58 -3.97 2.42
C TYR A 103 10.46 -5.21 2.60
N GLU A 104 11.22 -5.29 3.68
CA GLU A 104 11.98 -6.49 4.04
C GLU A 104 11.03 -7.68 4.25
N TRP A 105 9.99 -7.50 5.05
CA TRP A 105 9.01 -8.57 5.28
C TRP A 105 8.18 -8.91 4.04
N PHE A 106 7.83 -7.94 3.23
CA PHE A 106 7.08 -8.19 1.99
C PHE A 106 7.91 -9.06 1.04
N GLU A 107 9.20 -8.82 0.92
CA GLU A 107 10.08 -9.61 0.06
C GLU A 107 10.29 -11.03 0.63
N GLU A 108 10.49 -11.16 1.94
CA GLU A 108 10.53 -12.46 2.64
C GLU A 108 9.26 -13.28 2.33
N MET A 109 8.09 -12.67 2.48
CA MET A 109 6.82 -13.34 2.26
C MET A 109 6.55 -13.62 0.78
N ARG A 110 6.96 -12.74 -0.12
CA ARG A 110 6.87 -12.97 -1.57
C ARG A 110 7.60 -14.26 -1.95
N GLN A 111 8.83 -14.42 -1.49
CA GLN A 111 9.62 -15.62 -1.73
C GLN A 111 9.01 -16.85 -1.06
N LYS A 112 8.67 -16.77 0.22
CA LYS A 112 8.07 -17.87 1.01
C LYS A 112 6.76 -18.39 0.41
N LYS A 113 5.92 -17.50 -0.13
CA LYS A 113 4.63 -17.84 -0.76
C LYS A 113 4.75 -18.12 -2.25
N LYS A 114 5.96 -18.04 -2.82
CA LYS A 114 6.22 -18.21 -4.27
C LYS A 114 5.33 -17.28 -5.10
N MET A 115 5.29 -16.00 -4.71
CA MET A 115 4.59 -14.94 -5.43
C MET A 115 5.60 -14.16 -6.29
N ASP A 116 5.11 -13.57 -7.38
CA ASP A 116 5.97 -12.91 -8.36
C ASP A 116 6.13 -11.42 -8.07
N TYR A 117 5.09 -10.77 -7.57
CA TYR A 117 5.04 -9.32 -7.39
C TYR A 117 4.47 -8.91 -6.03
N ILE A 118 4.81 -7.68 -5.62
CA ILE A 118 4.25 -6.97 -4.48
C ILE A 118 3.45 -5.79 -5.02
N VAL A 119 2.20 -5.64 -4.62
CA VAL A 119 1.29 -4.57 -5.06
C VAL A 119 1.02 -3.63 -3.90
N VAL A 120 1.20 -2.33 -4.14
CA VAL A 120 1.00 -1.27 -3.13
C VAL A 120 0.05 -0.20 -3.63
N GLY A 121 -0.75 0.38 -2.73
CA GLY A 121 -1.83 1.32 -3.02
C GLY A 121 -1.38 2.78 -3.14
N HIS A 122 -0.33 3.08 -3.92
CA HIS A 122 -0.01 4.46 -4.25
C HIS A 122 -0.90 4.94 -5.40
N HIS A 123 -1.41 6.18 -5.31
CA HIS A 123 -2.29 6.80 -6.29
C HIS A 123 -1.73 8.14 -6.82
N ALA A 124 -2.47 8.83 -7.67
CA ALA A 124 -1.99 10.03 -8.35
C ALA A 124 -1.61 11.16 -7.38
N ASP A 125 -2.35 11.32 -6.28
CA ASP A 125 -2.08 12.38 -5.31
C ASP A 125 -0.77 12.10 -4.53
N ASP A 126 -0.43 10.82 -4.25
CA ASP A 126 0.87 10.46 -3.66
C ASP A 126 2.02 10.83 -4.60
N LEU A 127 1.80 10.67 -5.92
CA LEU A 127 2.78 11.05 -6.93
C LEU A 127 2.99 12.57 -6.94
N ALA A 128 1.89 13.35 -6.93
CA ALA A 128 1.92 14.80 -6.88
C ALA A 128 2.61 15.29 -5.60
N GLU A 129 2.22 14.74 -4.45
CA GLU A 129 2.83 15.06 -3.16
C GLU A 129 4.34 14.79 -3.14
N THR A 130 4.76 13.61 -3.60
CA THR A 130 6.17 13.24 -3.67
C THR A 130 6.95 14.21 -4.56
N LEU A 131 6.37 14.63 -5.68
CA LEU A 131 6.97 15.59 -6.59
C LEU A 131 7.14 16.95 -5.92
N PHE A 132 6.10 17.47 -5.24
CA PHE A 132 6.17 18.74 -4.50
C PHE A 132 7.22 18.71 -3.40
N ILE A 133 7.26 17.66 -2.59
CA ILE A 133 8.27 17.49 -1.53
C ILE A 133 9.70 17.51 -2.14
N ASN A 134 9.91 16.83 -3.25
CA ASN A 134 11.19 16.78 -3.92
C ASN A 134 11.61 18.15 -4.49
N ILE A 135 10.66 18.90 -5.06
CA ILE A 135 10.89 20.27 -5.53
C ILE A 135 11.29 21.17 -4.35
N CYS A 136 10.54 21.15 -3.25
CA CYS A 136 10.82 21.96 -2.05
C CYS A 136 12.19 21.63 -1.42
N ARG A 137 12.66 20.40 -1.55
CA ARG A 137 13.99 19.96 -1.08
C ARG A 137 15.12 20.29 -2.05
N GLY A 138 14.85 20.91 -3.19
CA GLY A 138 15.86 21.27 -4.19
C GLY A 138 16.53 20.05 -4.83
N THR A 139 15.84 18.91 -4.90
CA THR A 139 16.41 17.72 -5.54
C THR A 139 16.53 17.95 -7.04
N GLY A 140 17.69 17.62 -7.62
CA GLY A 140 17.91 17.74 -9.07
C GLY A 140 16.97 16.83 -9.89
N ILE A 141 17.18 16.80 -11.22
CA ILE A 141 16.32 16.09 -12.20
C ILE A 141 15.95 14.65 -11.78
N LYS A 142 16.85 13.95 -11.08
CA LYS A 142 16.55 12.59 -10.54
C LYS A 142 15.42 12.57 -9.51
N GLY A 143 15.21 13.63 -8.76
CA GLY A 143 14.10 13.75 -7.81
C GLY A 143 12.75 14.03 -8.49
N LEU A 144 12.76 14.56 -9.71
CA LEU A 144 11.56 14.82 -10.50
C LEU A 144 10.95 13.56 -11.14
N THR A 145 11.66 12.44 -11.15
CA THR A 145 11.15 11.19 -11.74
C THR A 145 9.98 10.58 -10.95
N GLY A 146 9.69 11.09 -9.74
CA GLY A 146 8.53 10.68 -8.95
C GLY A 146 8.49 9.19 -8.60
N ILE A 147 7.28 8.72 -8.34
CA ILE A 147 6.99 7.31 -8.05
C ILE A 147 6.79 6.55 -9.37
N ARG A 148 7.56 5.48 -9.62
CA ARG A 148 7.42 4.68 -10.84
C ARG A 148 6.27 3.69 -10.71
N PRO A 149 5.48 3.45 -11.78
CA PRO A 149 4.42 2.43 -11.81
C PRO A 149 4.93 1.03 -11.48
N VAL A 150 6.07 0.66 -12.05
CA VAL A 150 6.79 -0.59 -11.78
C VAL A 150 8.22 -0.26 -11.36
N LYS A 151 8.64 -0.83 -10.23
CA LYS A 151 10.02 -0.78 -9.77
C LYS A 151 10.39 -2.16 -9.19
N ASP A 152 11.34 -2.84 -9.83
CA ASP A 152 11.74 -4.20 -9.48
C ASP A 152 10.52 -5.15 -9.49
N ARG A 153 10.13 -5.68 -8.33
CA ARG A 153 8.94 -6.54 -8.16
C ARG A 153 7.74 -5.80 -7.55
N ILE A 154 7.82 -4.47 -7.43
CA ILE A 154 6.77 -3.66 -6.79
C ILE A 154 5.93 -2.99 -7.86
N LEU A 155 4.63 -3.22 -7.81
CA LEU A 155 3.62 -2.69 -8.73
C LEU A 155 2.75 -1.63 -8.04
N ARG A 156 2.37 -0.59 -8.78
CA ARG A 156 1.51 0.51 -8.31
C ARG A 156 0.41 0.80 -9.33
N PRO A 157 -0.59 -0.07 -9.45
CA PRO A 157 -1.60 0.05 -10.50
C PRO A 157 -2.52 1.27 -10.37
N LEU A 158 -2.58 1.90 -9.18
CA LEU A 158 -3.45 3.05 -8.92
C LEU A 158 -2.78 4.40 -9.20
N LEU A 159 -1.52 4.46 -9.65
CA LEU A 159 -0.82 5.72 -9.90
C LEU A 159 -1.49 6.63 -10.95
N SER A 160 -2.33 6.07 -11.80
CA SER A 160 -3.12 6.82 -12.80
C SER A 160 -4.52 7.22 -12.29
N ARG A 161 -4.84 6.94 -11.02
CA ARG A 161 -6.16 7.18 -10.44
C ARG A 161 -6.11 8.22 -9.33
N SER A 162 -7.10 9.10 -9.31
CA SER A 162 -7.27 10.06 -8.23
C SER A 162 -7.91 9.39 -6.99
N ARG A 163 -7.79 10.09 -5.85
CA ARG A 163 -8.44 9.63 -4.62
C ARG A 163 -9.96 9.60 -4.76
N GLU A 164 -10.57 10.55 -5.48
CA GLU A 164 -12.01 10.58 -5.73
C GLU A 164 -12.47 9.35 -6.51
N GLU A 165 -11.71 8.92 -7.53
CA GLU A 165 -12.04 7.71 -8.30
C GLU A 165 -11.95 6.45 -7.44
N ILE A 166 -11.02 6.40 -6.48
CA ILE A 166 -10.87 5.30 -5.54
C ILE A 166 -12.06 5.26 -4.57
N ILE A 167 -12.45 6.41 -4.01
CA ILE A 167 -13.61 6.50 -3.11
C ILE A 167 -14.89 6.14 -3.86
N ALA A 168 -15.10 6.64 -5.07
CA ALA A 168 -16.25 6.29 -5.88
C ALA A 168 -16.34 4.77 -6.13
N TYR A 169 -15.21 4.10 -6.36
CA TYR A 169 -15.19 2.64 -6.47
C TYR A 169 -15.58 1.94 -5.17
N ILE A 170 -15.10 2.41 -4.04
CA ILE A 170 -15.44 1.91 -2.70
C ILE A 170 -16.95 2.01 -2.46
N GLU A 171 -17.54 3.18 -2.72
CA GLU A 171 -18.97 3.44 -2.56
C GLU A 171 -19.82 2.58 -3.49
N GLN A 172 -19.47 2.52 -4.77
CA GLN A 172 -20.17 1.71 -5.77
C GLN A 172 -20.23 0.22 -5.39
N ASN A 173 -19.18 -0.29 -4.74
CA ASN A 173 -19.09 -1.69 -4.32
C ASN A 173 -19.47 -1.91 -2.85
N GLN A 174 -19.94 -0.86 -2.16
CA GLN A 174 -20.36 -0.89 -0.75
C GLN A 174 -19.26 -1.46 0.17
N LEU A 175 -18.01 -1.10 -0.09
CA LEU A 175 -16.87 -1.57 0.67
C LEU A 175 -16.62 -0.68 1.89
N GLY A 176 -16.39 -1.29 3.05
CA GLY A 176 -15.87 -0.58 4.20
C GLY A 176 -14.37 -0.31 4.05
N TYR A 177 -13.89 0.76 4.68
CA TYR A 177 -12.46 1.04 4.84
C TYR A 177 -12.19 1.82 6.13
N ARG A 178 -10.92 1.90 6.53
CA ARG A 178 -10.48 2.63 7.72
C ARG A 178 -9.90 3.98 7.32
N THR A 179 -10.29 5.03 8.01
CA THR A 179 -9.68 6.36 7.85
C THR A 179 -8.59 6.51 8.91
N ASP A 180 -7.41 6.91 8.49
CA ASP A 180 -6.29 7.18 9.41
C ASP A 180 -6.53 8.51 10.14
N SER A 181 -6.62 8.48 11.46
CA SER A 181 -6.80 9.69 12.29
C SER A 181 -5.60 10.65 12.16
N THR A 182 -4.42 10.14 11.80
CA THR A 182 -3.21 10.95 11.62
C THR A 182 -3.20 11.77 10.33
N ASN A 183 -4.06 11.47 9.36
CA ASN A 183 -4.19 12.29 8.14
C ASN A 183 -4.66 13.72 8.42
N ASN A 184 -5.26 13.98 9.57
CA ASN A 184 -5.75 15.30 9.99
C ASN A 184 -4.77 16.00 10.96
N SER A 185 -3.64 15.40 11.36
CA SER A 185 -2.67 16.03 12.25
C SER A 185 -1.65 16.86 11.47
N LEU A 186 -1.39 18.09 11.92
CA LEU A 186 -0.38 18.98 11.35
C LEU A 186 1.07 18.61 11.73
N ASP A 187 1.27 17.50 12.42
CA ASP A 187 2.58 17.09 12.94
C ASP A 187 3.51 16.50 11.87
N TYR A 188 2.97 16.12 10.73
CA TYR A 188 3.76 15.62 9.60
C TYR A 188 3.97 16.70 8.55
N VAL A 189 5.20 16.80 8.03
CA VAL A 189 5.56 17.75 6.93
C VAL A 189 4.60 17.61 5.75
N ARG A 190 4.08 16.40 5.54
CA ARG A 190 3.07 16.04 4.56
C ARG A 190 1.76 16.86 4.69
N ASN A 191 1.36 17.20 5.90
CA ASN A 191 0.09 17.90 6.17
C ASN A 191 0.27 19.43 6.28
N LYS A 192 1.48 19.96 6.00
CA LYS A 192 1.82 21.40 6.08
C LYS A 192 1.97 22.05 4.71
N ILE A 193 1.79 21.29 3.63
CA ILE A 193 1.80 21.73 2.24
C ILE A 193 0.35 21.74 1.73
#